data_71f6954f8f02800be542d76175e83670
#
_entry.id   71f6954f8f02800be542d76175e83670
#
_cell.length_a   1.000
_cell.length_b   1.000
_cell.length_c   1.000
_cell.angle_alpha   90.00
_cell.angle_beta   90.00
_cell.angle_gamma   90.00
#
_symmetry.space_group_name_H-M   'P 1'
#
loop_
_entity.id
_entity.type
_entity.pdbx_description
1 polymer ?
#
loop_
_entity_poly.entity_id
_entity_poly.type
_entity_poly.pdbx_seq_one_letter_code
_entity_poly.pdbx_strand_id
1 'polypeptide(L)'
;MSISLRVVKVLGAIAIAGALGACGKTELSAEVSPTASPIKLTAGIQDIMRDMIDPAADFLWESVSSTETAEGVEEKQPRTEEEWAEVRKQALILAESANLLLLEGRHVAREGKQLEDHGTPGNLTAEEAEKAIAADRATFVGFGQALHDVGVQFLTAAEQRSPQGIMDAGETLDQVCEGCHLKFWYPGQVIPPLPDQAPEEQ
;
A
#
# COMPACT_ATOMS: atom_id res chain seq x y z
N MET A 1 3.68 55.08 -47.85
CA MET A 1 3.85 54.80 -49.28
C MET A 1 2.84 53.71 -49.63
N SER A 2 1.73 54.11 -50.27
CA SER A 2 0.58 53.27 -50.65
C SER A 2 0.91 52.52 -51.90
N ILE A 3 0.54 51.26 -52.03
CA ILE A 3 0.25 50.65 -53.31
C ILE A 3 -1.00 49.78 -53.19
N SER A 4 -1.91 50.16 -54.00
CA SER A 4 -3.31 49.72 -54.20
C SER A 4 -3.42 48.45 -55.04
N LEU A 5 -4.39 47.63 -54.67
CA LEU A 5 -5.47 47.08 -55.53
C LEU A 5 -5.11 46.36 -56.82
N ARG A 6 -5.57 45.11 -56.96
CA ARG A 6 -6.47 44.74 -58.09
C ARG A 6 -7.23 43.43 -57.81
N VAL A 7 -8.53 43.60 -57.80
CA VAL A 7 -9.60 42.58 -57.84
C VAL A 7 -9.61 41.95 -59.25
N VAL A 8 -9.69 40.63 -59.31
CA VAL A 8 -10.21 39.92 -60.50
C VAL A 8 -11.30 38.95 -60.07
N LYS A 9 -12.51 39.29 -60.41
CA LYS A 9 -13.71 38.41 -60.38
C LYS A 9 -13.60 37.45 -61.57
N VAL A 10 -13.71 36.17 -61.35
CA VAL A 10 -14.12 35.20 -62.34
C VAL A 10 -15.29 34.39 -61.81
N LEU A 11 -16.45 34.61 -62.40
CA LEU A 11 -17.63 33.79 -62.26
C LEU A 11 -17.43 32.47 -63.06
N GLY A 12 -17.65 31.35 -62.40
CA GLY A 12 -17.75 30.04 -63.04
C GLY A 12 -18.77 29.23 -62.27
N ALA A 13 -20.02 29.21 -62.74
CA ALA A 13 -21.04 28.36 -62.23
C ALA A 13 -20.86 26.94 -62.79
N ILE A 14 -20.65 25.97 -61.94
CA ILE A 14 -20.81 24.55 -62.28
C ILE A 14 -21.74 23.91 -61.27
N ALA A 15 -22.92 23.57 -61.70
CA ALA A 15 -23.86 22.73 -60.98
C ALA A 15 -23.38 21.26 -61.06
N ILE A 16 -23.16 20.62 -59.93
CA ILE A 16 -22.98 19.18 -59.86
C ILE A 16 -23.98 18.62 -58.85
N ALA A 17 -24.74 17.68 -59.36
CA ALA A 17 -25.84 16.97 -58.76
C ALA A 17 -25.44 16.21 -57.46
N GLY A 18 -26.41 16.10 -56.57
CA GLY A 18 -26.28 15.43 -55.27
C GLY A 18 -25.98 13.94 -55.41
N ALA A 19 -25.12 13.51 -54.48
CA ALA A 19 -25.08 12.12 -53.99
C ALA A 19 -25.19 12.23 -52.44
N LEU A 20 -26.36 11.90 -51.95
CA LEU A 20 -26.57 11.66 -50.52
C LEU A 20 -25.83 10.38 -50.15
N GLY A 21 -24.58 10.51 -49.74
CA GLY A 21 -23.84 9.47 -49.07
C GLY A 21 -24.24 9.43 -47.61
N ALA A 22 -25.02 8.44 -47.20
CA ALA A 22 -25.27 8.12 -45.79
C ALA A 22 -23.94 7.71 -45.14
N CYS A 23 -23.33 8.65 -44.40
CA CYS A 23 -22.27 8.30 -43.44
C CYS A 23 -22.90 7.51 -42.27
N GLY A 24 -22.94 6.20 -42.40
CA GLY A 24 -23.14 5.30 -41.30
C GLY A 24 -21.95 5.48 -40.35
N LYS A 25 -22.22 6.11 -39.18
CA LYS A 25 -21.29 6.02 -38.04
C LYS A 25 -21.21 4.56 -37.64
N THR A 26 -20.20 3.85 -38.09
CA THR A 26 -19.80 2.60 -37.49
C THR A 26 -19.14 2.98 -36.18
N GLU A 27 -19.90 2.99 -35.10
CA GLU A 27 -19.33 2.92 -33.75
C GLU A 27 -18.67 1.55 -33.65
N LEU A 28 -17.35 1.52 -33.78
CA LEU A 28 -16.54 0.40 -33.32
C LEU A 28 -16.63 0.41 -31.81
N SER A 29 -17.68 -0.22 -31.26
CA SER A 29 -17.65 -0.74 -29.90
C SER A 29 -16.56 -1.79 -29.86
N ALA A 30 -15.35 -1.39 -29.54
CA ALA A 30 -14.34 -2.33 -29.08
C ALA A 30 -14.86 -2.85 -27.75
N GLU A 31 -15.52 -4.01 -27.76
CA GLU A 31 -15.67 -4.81 -26.55
C GLU A 31 -14.27 -5.12 -26.06
N VAL A 32 -13.81 -4.35 -25.06
CA VAL A 32 -12.63 -4.71 -24.29
C VAL A 32 -13.04 -5.94 -23.50
N SER A 33 -12.79 -7.12 -24.07
CA SER A 33 -12.82 -8.36 -23.31
C SER A 33 -11.97 -8.14 -22.06
N PRO A 34 -12.44 -8.49 -20.87
CA PRO A 34 -11.63 -8.37 -19.65
C PRO A 34 -10.39 -9.26 -19.87
N THR A 35 -9.29 -8.63 -20.26
CA THR A 35 -8.01 -9.33 -20.36
C THR A 35 -7.68 -9.81 -18.96
N ALA A 36 -7.65 -11.12 -18.74
CA ALA A 36 -7.26 -11.70 -17.46
C ALA A 36 -5.96 -11.03 -17.00
N SER A 37 -5.92 -10.58 -15.75
CA SER A 37 -4.74 -9.95 -15.19
C SER A 37 -3.51 -10.83 -15.48
N PRO A 38 -2.42 -10.30 -16.04
CA PRO A 38 -1.19 -11.06 -16.24
C PRO A 38 -0.53 -11.45 -14.90
N ILE A 39 -0.98 -10.85 -13.79
CA ILE A 39 -0.45 -11.10 -12.45
C ILE A 39 -1.11 -12.35 -11.88
N LYS A 40 -0.28 -13.29 -11.43
CA LYS A 40 -0.73 -14.53 -10.77
C LYS A 40 -0.57 -14.38 -9.27
N LEU A 41 -1.69 -14.40 -8.55
CA LEU A 41 -1.72 -14.29 -7.10
C LEU A 41 -1.53 -15.70 -6.49
N THR A 42 -0.43 -15.92 -5.80
CA THR A 42 -0.10 -17.20 -5.14
C THR A 42 -0.33 -17.12 -3.63
N ALA A 43 0.15 -16.04 -3.00
CA ALA A 43 0.05 -15.81 -1.58
C ALA A 43 -1.28 -15.14 -1.20
N GLY A 44 -1.83 -15.44 -0.02
CA GLY A 44 -2.84 -14.63 0.63
C GLY A 44 -2.23 -13.39 1.32
N ILE A 45 -3.08 -12.48 1.82
CA ILE A 45 -2.64 -11.34 2.63
C ILE A 45 -1.87 -11.84 3.86
N GLN A 46 -2.41 -12.85 4.56
CA GLN A 46 -1.75 -13.46 5.72
C GLN A 46 -0.34 -13.97 5.40
N ASP A 47 -0.14 -14.63 4.25
CA ASP A 47 1.20 -15.12 3.89
C ASP A 47 2.18 -13.96 3.68
N ILE A 48 1.73 -12.86 3.05
CA ILE A 48 2.57 -11.67 2.83
C ILE A 48 2.90 -10.99 4.15
N MET A 49 1.92 -10.89 5.06
CA MET A 49 2.16 -10.36 6.40
C MET A 49 3.22 -11.19 7.11
N ARG A 50 2.96 -12.46 7.33
CA ARG A 50 3.82 -13.38 8.11
C ARG A 50 5.21 -13.58 7.52
N ASP A 51 5.29 -13.74 6.19
CA ASP A 51 6.53 -14.20 5.55
C ASP A 51 7.36 -13.05 4.95
N MET A 52 6.82 -11.84 4.85
CA MET A 52 7.51 -10.70 4.23
C MET A 52 7.44 -9.43 5.08
N ILE A 53 6.24 -8.99 5.51
CA ILE A 53 6.08 -7.72 6.21
C ILE A 53 6.56 -7.81 7.64
N ASP A 54 6.06 -8.76 8.44
CA ASP A 54 6.44 -8.93 9.84
C ASP A 54 7.95 -9.10 10.02
N PRO A 55 8.63 -10.03 9.29
CA PRO A 55 10.08 -10.17 9.46
C PRO A 55 10.87 -8.91 9.08
N ALA A 56 10.40 -8.15 8.10
CA ALA A 56 11.04 -6.89 7.71
C ALA A 56 10.81 -5.80 8.74
N ALA A 57 9.59 -5.70 9.27
CA ALA A 57 9.22 -4.75 10.32
C ALA A 57 9.99 -5.01 11.61
N ASP A 58 10.00 -6.26 12.08
CA ASP A 58 10.74 -6.67 13.27
C ASP A 58 12.22 -6.32 13.16
N PHE A 59 12.85 -6.66 12.02
CA PHE A 59 14.24 -6.30 11.80
C PHE A 59 14.49 -4.79 11.88
N LEU A 60 13.58 -3.99 11.27
CA LEU A 60 13.71 -2.53 11.25
C LEU A 60 13.54 -1.94 12.66
N TRP A 61 12.56 -2.39 13.44
CA TRP A 61 12.38 -1.97 14.84
C TRP A 61 13.58 -2.35 15.71
N GLU A 62 14.12 -3.57 15.54
CA GLU A 62 15.24 -4.05 16.32
C GLU A 62 16.60 -3.47 15.87
N SER A 63 16.65 -2.79 14.72
CA SER A 63 17.93 -2.25 14.19
C SER A 63 18.46 -1.07 14.99
N VAL A 64 17.58 -0.37 15.72
CA VAL A 64 17.91 0.74 16.62
C VAL A 64 17.19 0.59 17.94
N SER A 65 17.89 0.86 19.05
CA SER A 65 17.25 0.95 20.38
C SER A 65 18.09 1.76 21.33
N SER A 66 17.44 2.35 22.34
CA SER A 66 18.09 2.97 23.49
C SER A 66 17.47 2.37 24.75
N THR A 67 18.28 1.71 25.58
CA THR A 67 17.83 1.00 26.77
C THR A 67 18.57 1.53 28.00
N GLU A 68 17.83 1.99 29.00
CA GLU A 68 18.42 2.30 30.30
C GLU A 68 18.71 1.02 31.08
N THR A 69 19.95 0.85 31.53
CA THR A 69 20.39 -0.26 32.37
C THR A 69 20.97 0.27 33.67
N ALA A 70 21.27 -0.61 34.66
CA ALA A 70 21.92 -0.22 35.91
C ALA A 70 23.31 0.38 35.69
N GLU A 71 23.95 0.04 34.55
CA GLU A 71 25.29 0.46 34.17
C GLU A 71 25.29 1.74 33.31
N GLY A 72 24.12 2.20 32.85
CA GLY A 72 23.97 3.38 32.00
C GLY A 72 23.04 3.16 30.80
N VAL A 73 23.15 3.99 29.80
CA VAL A 73 22.35 3.89 28.56
C VAL A 73 23.12 3.03 27.54
N GLU A 74 22.47 1.97 27.08
CA GLU A 74 22.95 1.14 25.98
C GLU A 74 22.23 1.54 24.67
N GLU A 75 23.00 1.93 23.67
CA GLU A 75 22.49 2.27 22.33
C GLU A 75 22.89 1.20 21.30
N LYS A 76 21.88 0.64 20.65
CA LYS A 76 22.02 -0.23 19.48
C LYS A 76 21.72 0.59 18.22
N GLN A 77 22.60 0.52 17.23
CA GLN A 77 22.40 1.14 15.92
C GLN A 77 23.31 0.48 14.88
N PRO A 78 22.97 0.51 13.59
CA PRO A 78 23.86 0.05 12.53
C PRO A 78 25.14 0.90 12.49
N ARG A 79 26.32 0.26 12.34
CA ARG A 79 27.65 0.90 12.38
C ARG A 79 28.49 0.63 11.15
N THR A 80 28.23 -0.48 10.46
CA THR A 80 28.97 -0.90 9.27
C THR A 80 28.15 -0.70 7.99
N GLU A 81 28.83 -0.72 6.84
CA GLU A 81 28.17 -0.67 5.53
C GLU A 81 27.23 -1.86 5.33
N GLU A 82 27.61 -3.02 5.81
CA GLU A 82 26.83 -4.25 5.70
C GLU A 82 25.55 -4.16 6.53
N GLU A 83 25.62 -3.61 7.75
CA GLU A 83 24.45 -3.40 8.61
C GLU A 83 23.47 -2.40 7.99
N TRP A 84 23.96 -1.27 7.47
CA TRP A 84 23.12 -0.29 6.75
C TRP A 84 22.53 -0.84 5.45
N ALA A 85 23.29 -1.70 4.75
CA ALA A 85 22.79 -2.37 3.56
C ALA A 85 21.65 -3.36 3.90
N GLU A 86 21.71 -4.04 5.04
CA GLU A 86 20.63 -4.91 5.49
C GLU A 86 19.39 -4.10 5.91
N VAL A 87 19.53 -2.99 6.66
CA VAL A 87 18.42 -2.07 6.96
C VAL A 87 17.77 -1.59 5.67
N ARG A 88 18.55 -1.16 4.69
CA ARG A 88 18.06 -0.75 3.37
C ARG A 88 17.29 -1.85 2.66
N LYS A 89 17.78 -3.08 2.71
CA LYS A 89 17.12 -4.25 2.10
C LYS A 89 15.76 -4.52 2.75
N GLN A 90 15.69 -4.53 4.07
CA GLN A 90 14.44 -4.78 4.79
C GLN A 90 13.42 -3.63 4.56
N ALA A 91 13.88 -2.39 4.52
CA ALA A 91 13.04 -1.24 4.16
C ALA A 91 12.43 -1.38 2.75
N LEU A 92 13.21 -1.86 1.78
CA LEU A 92 12.73 -2.12 0.42
C LEU A 92 11.72 -3.27 0.39
N ILE A 93 11.97 -4.35 1.16
CA ILE A 93 11.03 -5.47 1.28
C ILE A 93 9.71 -4.97 1.86
N LEU A 94 9.74 -4.15 2.92
CA LEU A 94 8.53 -3.58 3.55
C LEU A 94 7.74 -2.74 2.55
N ALA A 95 8.39 -1.79 1.86
CA ALA A 95 7.74 -0.92 0.89
C ALA A 95 7.09 -1.70 -0.26
N GLU A 96 7.83 -2.64 -0.87
CA GLU A 96 7.31 -3.40 -2.01
C GLU A 96 6.25 -4.44 -1.60
N SER A 97 6.37 -5.01 -0.40
CA SER A 97 5.36 -5.95 0.11
C SER A 97 4.02 -5.27 0.35
N ALA A 98 4.00 -3.98 0.75
CA ALA A 98 2.77 -3.20 0.87
C ALA A 98 2.00 -3.13 -0.46
N ASN A 99 2.69 -2.96 -1.58
CA ASN A 99 2.07 -2.98 -2.92
C ASN A 99 1.43 -4.33 -3.24
N LEU A 100 2.01 -5.44 -2.75
CA LEU A 100 1.46 -6.77 -2.95
C LEU A 100 0.10 -6.95 -2.27
N LEU A 101 -0.15 -6.31 -1.12
CA LEU A 101 -1.43 -6.37 -0.42
C LEU A 101 -2.57 -5.75 -1.25
N LEU A 102 -2.25 -4.75 -2.07
CA LEU A 102 -3.22 -3.94 -2.80
C LEU A 102 -3.66 -4.55 -4.13
N LEU A 103 -3.01 -5.64 -4.58
CA LEU A 103 -3.36 -6.30 -5.84
C LEU A 103 -4.80 -6.84 -5.79
N GLU A 104 -5.60 -6.47 -6.78
CA GLU A 104 -6.99 -6.90 -6.89
C GLU A 104 -7.11 -8.43 -7.00
N GLY A 105 -8.13 -8.98 -6.36
CA GLY A 105 -8.39 -10.43 -6.34
C GLY A 105 -7.52 -11.22 -5.37
N ARG A 106 -6.70 -10.56 -4.54
CA ARG A 106 -5.95 -11.24 -3.50
C ARG A 106 -6.85 -11.59 -2.33
N HIS A 107 -6.88 -12.86 -1.97
CA HIS A 107 -7.60 -13.38 -0.81
C HIS A 107 -6.86 -13.06 0.50
N VAL A 108 -7.59 -12.97 1.60
CA VAL A 108 -7.01 -12.79 2.95
C VAL A 108 -6.24 -14.05 3.35
N ALA A 109 -6.84 -15.22 3.21
CA ALA A 109 -6.16 -16.50 3.35
C ALA A 109 -6.16 -17.26 2.02
N ARG A 110 -5.19 -18.16 1.81
CA ARG A 110 -5.22 -19.06 0.64
C ARG A 110 -6.43 -19.99 0.71
N GLU A 111 -6.89 -20.42 -0.45
CA GLU A 111 -8.01 -21.38 -0.57
C GLU A 111 -7.83 -22.57 0.37
N GLY A 112 -8.89 -22.86 1.16
CA GLY A 112 -8.91 -23.94 2.13
C GLY A 112 -8.02 -23.73 3.37
N LYS A 113 -7.49 -22.52 3.58
CA LYS A 113 -6.73 -22.14 4.78
C LYS A 113 -7.54 -21.20 5.65
N GLN A 114 -7.28 -21.28 6.96
CA GLN A 114 -7.77 -20.35 7.97
C GLN A 114 -6.66 -19.41 8.40
N LEU A 115 -7.02 -18.31 9.07
CA LEU A 115 -6.06 -17.45 9.74
C LEU A 115 -5.41 -18.20 10.92
N GLU A 116 -4.16 -17.88 11.22
CA GLU A 116 -3.40 -18.54 12.30
C GLU A 116 -4.04 -18.33 13.66
N ASP A 117 -4.63 -17.14 13.85
CA ASP A 117 -5.35 -16.73 15.07
C ASP A 117 -6.87 -17.01 15.00
N HIS A 118 -7.29 -17.90 14.09
CA HIS A 118 -8.68 -18.30 13.94
C HIS A 118 -9.29 -18.75 15.27
N GLY A 119 -10.44 -18.17 15.62
CA GLY A 119 -11.15 -18.46 16.87
C GLY A 119 -10.71 -17.61 18.06
N THR A 120 -9.74 -16.74 17.92
CA THR A 120 -9.43 -15.75 18.95
C THR A 120 -10.59 -14.75 19.09
N PRO A 121 -11.12 -14.53 20.31
CA PRO A 121 -12.20 -13.58 20.51
C PRO A 121 -11.84 -12.17 20.02
N GLY A 122 -12.70 -11.56 19.23
CA GLY A 122 -12.49 -10.23 18.65
C GLY A 122 -11.82 -10.23 17.29
N ASN A 123 -11.25 -11.35 16.84
CA ASN A 123 -10.65 -11.48 15.53
C ASN A 123 -11.70 -11.89 14.48
N LEU A 124 -11.52 -11.36 13.25
CA LEU A 124 -12.33 -11.75 12.11
C LEU A 124 -11.86 -13.09 11.52
N THR A 125 -12.78 -13.83 10.94
CA THR A 125 -12.41 -14.92 10.02
C THR A 125 -11.88 -14.34 8.70
N ALA A 126 -11.23 -15.18 7.88
CA ALA A 126 -10.74 -14.75 6.56
C ALA A 126 -11.87 -14.17 5.69
N GLU A 127 -13.05 -14.80 5.69
CA GLU A 127 -14.20 -14.32 4.92
C GLU A 127 -14.78 -13.01 5.46
N GLU A 128 -14.77 -12.82 6.79
CA GLU A 128 -15.21 -11.57 7.41
C GLU A 128 -14.23 -10.44 7.10
N ALA A 129 -12.94 -10.68 7.17
CA ALA A 129 -11.90 -9.73 6.79
C ALA A 129 -11.99 -9.36 5.30
N GLU A 130 -12.22 -10.32 4.40
CA GLU A 130 -12.46 -10.04 2.98
C GLU A 130 -13.68 -9.14 2.76
N LYS A 131 -14.77 -9.40 3.49
CA LYS A 131 -15.99 -8.56 3.44
C LYS A 131 -15.72 -7.15 3.97
N ALA A 132 -14.98 -7.03 5.08
CA ALA A 132 -14.62 -5.73 5.65
C ALA A 132 -13.75 -4.92 4.69
N ILE A 133 -12.75 -5.54 4.08
CA ILE A 133 -11.90 -4.92 3.06
C ILE A 133 -12.71 -4.49 1.83
N ALA A 134 -13.61 -5.35 1.35
CA ALA A 134 -14.46 -5.03 0.20
C ALA A 134 -15.44 -3.89 0.52
N ALA A 135 -15.98 -3.83 1.74
CA ALA A 135 -16.91 -2.78 2.18
C ALA A 135 -16.24 -1.41 2.30
N ASP A 136 -14.95 -1.35 2.60
CA ASP A 136 -14.19 -0.10 2.73
C ASP A 136 -12.81 -0.21 2.05
N ARG A 137 -12.84 -0.54 0.77
CA ARG A 137 -11.64 -0.71 -0.04
C ARG A 137 -10.76 0.54 -0.06
N ALA A 138 -11.36 1.72 -0.03
CA ALA A 138 -10.61 2.98 -0.06
C ALA A 138 -9.72 3.14 1.18
N THR A 139 -10.25 2.84 2.37
CA THR A 139 -9.46 2.88 3.60
C THR A 139 -8.38 1.80 3.62
N PHE A 140 -8.68 0.59 3.15
CA PHE A 140 -7.67 -0.47 3.05
C PHE A 140 -6.51 -0.07 2.12
N VAL A 141 -6.82 0.53 0.96
CA VAL A 141 -5.81 1.07 0.05
C VAL A 141 -5.00 2.18 0.73
N GLY A 142 -5.65 3.06 1.49
CA GLY A 142 -4.99 4.11 2.25
C GLY A 142 -3.96 3.56 3.26
N PHE A 143 -4.29 2.51 4.00
CA PHE A 143 -3.34 1.85 4.91
C PHE A 143 -2.19 1.17 4.16
N GLY A 144 -2.45 0.49 3.05
CA GLY A 144 -1.40 -0.11 2.24
C GLY A 144 -0.45 0.94 1.65
N GLN A 145 -0.97 2.09 1.21
CA GLN A 145 -0.14 3.22 0.76
C GLN A 145 0.66 3.82 1.92
N ALA A 146 0.06 4.00 3.10
CA ALA A 146 0.77 4.48 4.28
C ALA A 146 1.91 3.53 4.68
N LEU A 147 1.68 2.22 4.64
CA LEU A 147 2.72 1.21 4.89
C LEU A 147 3.88 1.31 3.88
N HIS A 148 3.56 1.47 2.59
CA HIS A 148 4.57 1.72 1.56
C HIS A 148 5.40 2.97 1.87
N ASP A 149 4.73 4.08 2.20
CA ASP A 149 5.38 5.36 2.46
C ASP A 149 6.29 5.30 3.70
N VAL A 150 5.91 4.54 4.72
CA VAL A 150 6.77 4.27 5.88
C VAL A 150 7.99 3.43 5.47
N GLY A 151 7.80 2.42 4.63
CA GLY A 151 8.93 1.67 4.05
C GLY A 151 9.92 2.59 3.32
N VAL A 152 9.42 3.59 2.59
CA VAL A 152 10.26 4.61 1.92
C VAL A 152 10.94 5.55 2.94
N GLN A 153 10.30 5.86 4.08
CA GLN A 153 10.96 6.62 5.16
C GLN A 153 12.14 5.84 5.74
N PHE A 154 11.98 4.55 6.04
CA PHE A 154 13.09 3.67 6.46
C PHE A 154 14.19 3.61 5.42
N LEU A 155 13.83 3.49 4.13
CA LEU A 155 14.81 3.48 3.04
C LEU A 155 15.63 4.78 3.00
N THR A 156 14.96 5.92 3.14
CA THR A 156 15.60 7.23 3.20
C THR A 156 16.52 7.36 4.42
N ALA A 157 16.04 6.92 5.59
CA ALA A 157 16.84 6.92 6.82
C ALA A 157 18.09 6.04 6.69
N ALA A 158 17.97 4.86 6.06
CA ALA A 158 19.09 3.96 5.80
C ALA A 158 20.12 4.58 4.85
N GLU A 159 19.68 5.25 3.78
CA GLU A 159 20.56 5.94 2.83
C GLU A 159 21.30 7.13 3.47
N GLN A 160 20.65 7.82 4.41
CA GLN A 160 21.22 8.90 5.19
C GLN A 160 22.02 8.42 6.41
N ARG A 161 21.99 7.11 6.71
CA ARG A 161 22.57 6.51 7.92
C ARG A 161 22.13 7.21 9.19
N SER A 162 20.83 7.45 9.30
CA SER A 162 20.19 8.17 10.41
C SER A 162 19.49 7.20 11.37
N PRO A 163 20.08 6.87 12.53
CA PRO A 163 19.40 6.08 13.54
C PRO A 163 18.09 6.73 14.02
N GLN A 164 18.09 8.06 14.20
CA GLN A 164 16.88 8.80 14.57
C GLN A 164 15.79 8.65 13.51
N GLY A 165 16.14 8.72 12.22
CA GLY A 165 15.16 8.52 11.14
C GLY A 165 14.56 7.10 11.14
N ILE A 166 15.33 6.08 11.55
CA ILE A 166 14.81 4.72 11.76
C ILE A 166 13.81 4.69 12.93
N MET A 167 14.13 5.34 14.05
CA MET A 167 13.22 5.42 15.20
C MET A 167 11.92 6.14 14.83
N ASP A 168 11.99 7.30 14.18
CA ASP A 168 10.82 8.08 13.77
C ASP A 168 9.92 7.30 12.79
N ALA A 169 10.52 6.57 11.85
CA ALA A 169 9.80 5.69 10.94
C ALA A 169 9.17 4.50 11.68
N GLY A 170 9.84 3.97 12.71
CA GLY A 170 9.32 2.87 13.55
C GLY A 170 8.04 3.24 14.30
N GLU A 171 7.98 4.44 14.88
CA GLU A 171 6.77 4.95 15.53
C GLU A 171 5.61 5.09 14.53
N THR A 172 5.90 5.54 13.32
CA THR A 172 4.89 5.67 12.26
C THR A 172 4.41 4.31 11.79
N LEU A 173 5.32 3.33 11.67
CA LEU A 173 5.01 1.95 11.28
C LEU A 173 4.02 1.31 12.26
N ASP A 174 4.28 1.43 13.56
CA ASP A 174 3.41 0.92 14.62
C ASP A 174 1.97 1.44 14.46
N GLN A 175 1.80 2.74 14.29
CA GLN A 175 0.49 3.36 14.10
C GLN A 175 -0.24 2.87 12.83
N VAL A 176 0.48 2.67 11.74
CA VAL A 176 -0.10 2.19 10.47
C VAL A 176 -0.54 0.73 10.60
N CYS A 177 0.31 -0.12 11.18
CA CYS A 177 0.01 -1.53 11.39
C CYS A 177 -1.20 -1.70 12.30
N GLU A 178 -1.18 -1.07 13.48
CA GLU A 178 -2.26 -1.17 14.46
C GLU A 178 -3.57 -0.60 13.90
N GLY A 179 -3.54 0.55 13.25
CA GLY A 179 -4.73 1.17 12.66
C GLY A 179 -5.41 0.29 11.60
N CYS A 180 -4.63 -0.40 10.77
CA CYS A 180 -5.14 -1.32 9.77
C CYS A 180 -5.72 -2.59 10.42
N HIS A 181 -4.99 -3.17 11.36
CA HIS A 181 -5.38 -4.39 12.05
C HIS A 181 -6.65 -4.19 12.89
N LEU A 182 -6.75 -3.12 13.66
CA LEU A 182 -7.96 -2.76 14.41
C LEU A 182 -9.20 -2.61 13.52
N LYS A 183 -9.02 -2.28 12.26
CA LYS A 183 -10.16 -2.13 11.35
C LYS A 183 -10.51 -3.40 10.59
N PHE A 184 -9.52 -4.14 10.11
CA PHE A 184 -9.71 -5.20 9.12
C PHE A 184 -9.33 -6.61 9.63
N TRP A 185 -8.74 -6.71 10.82
CA TRP A 185 -8.30 -7.99 11.38
C TRP A 185 -8.95 -8.31 12.72
N TYR A 186 -8.83 -7.42 13.71
CA TYR A 186 -9.37 -7.62 15.06
C TYR A 186 -10.19 -6.42 15.60
N PRO A 187 -11.27 -6.02 14.90
CA PRO A 187 -12.06 -4.85 15.31
C PRO A 187 -12.79 -5.03 16.65
N GLY A 188 -12.86 -6.24 17.16
CA GLY A 188 -13.44 -6.58 18.46
C GLY A 188 -12.43 -6.79 19.58
N GLN A 189 -11.14 -6.52 19.34
CA GLN A 189 -10.11 -6.68 20.37
C GLN A 189 -10.34 -5.70 21.53
N VAL A 190 -10.32 -6.24 22.74
CA VAL A 190 -10.34 -5.44 23.97
C VAL A 190 -8.89 -5.26 24.42
N ILE A 191 -8.39 -4.03 24.34
CA ILE A 191 -7.06 -3.68 24.83
C ILE A 191 -7.18 -3.53 26.34
N PRO A 192 -6.49 -4.37 27.17
CA PRO A 192 -6.49 -4.21 28.61
C PRO A 192 -5.92 -2.83 28.99
N PRO A 193 -6.46 -2.17 30.02
CA PRO A 193 -5.85 -0.94 30.52
C PRO A 193 -4.42 -1.21 30.97
N LEU A 194 -3.55 -0.21 30.80
CA LEU A 194 -2.18 -0.29 31.33
C LEU A 194 -2.22 -0.55 32.84
N PRO A 195 -1.22 -1.24 33.43
CA PRO A 195 -1.23 -1.61 34.84
C PRO A 195 -1.40 -0.42 35.81
N ASP A 196 -0.94 0.76 35.43
CA ASP A 196 -1.09 2.01 36.18
C ASP A 196 -2.47 2.69 35.99
N GLN A 197 -3.27 2.21 35.04
CA GLN A 197 -4.63 2.69 34.73
C GLN A 197 -5.72 1.68 35.12
N ALA A 198 -5.32 0.51 35.63
CA ALA A 198 -6.27 -0.47 36.11
C ALA A 198 -7.02 0.11 37.36
N PRO A 199 -8.38 0.03 37.40
CA PRO A 199 -9.10 0.45 38.60
C PRO A 199 -8.64 -0.36 39.78
N GLU A 200 -8.28 0.31 40.88
CA GLU A 200 -7.95 -0.35 42.14
C GLU A 200 -9.15 -1.22 42.57
N GLU A 201 -8.92 -2.52 42.66
CA GLU A 201 -9.94 -3.45 43.20
C GLU A 201 -10.26 -3.05 44.65
N GLN A 202 -11.49 -2.57 44.86
CA GLN A 202 -12.02 -2.22 46.19
C GLN A 202 -12.63 -3.45 46.84
#